data_4233cc2fa2a1df6c8fdf6c504c7146ac
#
_entry.id   4233cc2fa2a1df6c8fdf6c504c7146ac
#
_cell.length_a   1.000
_cell.length_b   1.000
_cell.length_c   1.000
_cell.angle_alpha   90.00
_cell.angle_beta   90.00
_cell.angle_gamma   90.00
#
_symmetry.space_group_name_H-M   'P 1'
#
loop_
_entity.id
_entity.type
_entity.pdbx_description
1 polymer ?
#
loop_
_entity_poly.entity_id
_entity_poly.type
_entity_poly.pdbx_seq_one_letter_code
_entity_poly.pdbx_strand_id
1 'polypeptide(L)'
;MADRLAVLLDEYDTWLRVERGLAPNTLAAYRRDLRRYAEYLRRIGQSEPASVDERVVAGYVAELRDDRRDDGRPRYAPSSIARAVAAVHSFHRFCLEEGLLVRDPSEDIGAPRVPQGIPKALTEADVEALLGAVVGDDPRARRDRAILETLYAGGLRISELVGLDLDDVDLHDGLARVLGKGDKERVVPLGRGARDALGDYLRDGRPDLARHRSTARPSRGRSAAGPDHAVFLNARGGRLTRQGAWMIVRDIGGRAGLGDRLFPHVLRHSCATHMLDHGADIRVVQELLGHASLSTTQVYTRVSPERLRAVYDLAHPRARAT
;
A
#
# COMPACT_ATOMS: atom_id res chain seq x y z
N MET A 1 11.56 14.51 36.09
CA MET A 1 11.10 13.12 36.09
C MET A 1 10.85 12.72 34.62
N ALA A 2 11.40 11.60 34.20
CA ALA A 2 11.11 11.09 32.84
C ALA A 2 9.61 10.80 32.74
N ASP A 3 9.00 11.14 31.60
CA ASP A 3 7.61 10.82 31.30
C ASP A 3 7.48 9.29 31.19
N ARG A 4 6.93 8.67 32.25
CA ARG A 4 6.81 7.20 32.35
C ARG A 4 6.01 6.61 31.20
N LEU A 5 5.00 7.33 30.72
CA LEU A 5 4.21 6.93 29.56
C LEU A 5 5.06 6.91 28.27
N ALA A 6 5.98 7.86 28.10
CA ALA A 6 6.89 7.88 26.96
C ALA A 6 7.85 6.68 26.99
N VAL A 7 8.40 6.35 28.14
CA VAL A 7 9.28 5.17 28.30
C VAL A 7 8.52 3.89 27.96
N LEU A 8 7.32 3.72 28.49
CA LEU A 8 6.49 2.53 28.20
C LEU A 8 6.09 2.40 26.74
N LEU A 9 5.87 3.52 26.04
CA LEU A 9 5.60 3.49 24.60
C LEU A 9 6.82 3.06 23.79
N ASP A 10 8.03 3.41 24.21
CA ASP A 10 9.27 2.97 23.57
C ASP A 10 9.54 1.47 23.85
N GLU A 11 9.27 1.00 25.06
CA GLU A 11 9.33 -0.44 25.39
C GLU A 11 8.32 -1.23 24.56
N TYR A 12 7.08 -0.78 24.50
CA TYR A 12 6.05 -1.40 23.67
C TYR A 12 6.41 -1.43 22.17
N ASP A 13 6.98 -0.34 21.65
CA ASP A 13 7.45 -0.32 20.27
C ASP A 13 8.56 -1.35 20.03
N THR A 14 9.47 -1.52 20.98
CA THR A 14 10.51 -2.52 20.93
C THR A 14 9.92 -3.93 20.96
N TRP A 15 8.97 -4.20 21.84
CA TRP A 15 8.23 -5.45 21.92
C TRP A 15 7.50 -5.79 20.62
N LEU A 16 6.77 -4.82 20.02
CA LEU A 16 6.11 -5.01 18.74
C LEU A 16 7.07 -5.38 17.61
N ARG A 17 8.27 -4.79 17.63
CA ARG A 17 9.29 -5.02 16.62
C ARG A 17 9.99 -6.36 16.78
N VAL A 18 10.37 -6.71 18.01
CA VAL A 18 11.22 -7.88 18.30
C VAL A 18 10.36 -9.14 18.47
N GLU A 19 9.33 -9.09 19.29
CA GLU A 19 8.55 -10.28 19.62
C GLU A 19 7.38 -10.53 18.67
N ARG A 20 6.71 -9.44 18.22
CA ARG A 20 5.55 -9.58 17.31
C ARG A 20 5.94 -9.49 15.84
N GLY A 21 7.17 -9.12 15.50
CA GLY A 21 7.66 -9.06 14.14
C GLY A 21 6.83 -8.19 13.19
N LEU A 22 6.21 -7.12 13.69
CA LEU A 22 5.32 -6.29 12.89
C LEU A 22 6.06 -5.55 11.78
N ALA A 23 5.42 -5.44 10.61
CA ALA A 23 5.96 -4.72 9.49
C ALA A 23 6.20 -3.23 9.81
N PRO A 24 7.27 -2.60 9.27
CA PRO A 24 7.63 -1.21 9.56
C PRO A 24 6.49 -0.20 9.38
N ASN A 25 5.63 -0.40 8.39
CA ASN A 25 4.48 0.47 8.15
C ASN A 25 3.40 0.34 9.24
N THR A 26 3.19 -0.87 9.78
CA THR A 26 2.27 -1.10 10.90
C THR A 26 2.81 -0.45 12.16
N LEU A 27 4.10 -0.63 12.45
CA LEU A 27 4.77 0.05 13.57
C LEU A 27 4.65 1.56 13.47
N ALA A 28 4.92 2.15 12.30
CA ALA A 28 4.79 3.58 12.09
C ALA A 28 3.34 4.09 12.24
N ALA A 29 2.34 3.28 11.89
CA ALA A 29 0.94 3.61 12.09
C ALA A 29 0.57 3.57 13.59
N TYR A 30 0.96 2.51 14.31
CA TYR A 30 0.73 2.36 15.75
C TYR A 30 1.42 3.45 16.55
N ARG A 31 2.67 3.77 16.23
CA ARG A 31 3.39 4.90 16.86
C ARG A 31 2.63 6.22 16.74
N ARG A 32 2.08 6.53 15.57
CA ARG A 32 1.29 7.76 15.38
C ARG A 32 0.01 7.76 16.19
N ASP A 33 -0.69 6.64 16.19
CA ASP A 33 -1.96 6.52 16.89
C ASP A 33 -1.75 6.57 18.42
N LEU A 34 -0.72 5.89 18.94
CA LEU A 34 -0.39 5.91 20.37
C LEU A 34 0.23 7.23 20.83
N ARG A 35 0.98 7.93 19.96
CA ARG A 35 1.43 9.31 20.31
C ARG A 35 0.24 10.22 20.56
N ARG A 36 -0.78 10.16 19.71
CA ARG A 36 -2.02 10.93 19.89
C ARG A 36 -2.76 10.52 21.15
N TYR A 37 -2.80 9.23 21.47
CA TYR A 37 -3.37 8.74 22.70
C TYR A 37 -2.61 9.26 23.93
N ALA A 38 -1.29 9.23 23.91
CA ALA A 38 -0.46 9.79 24.96
C ALA A 38 -0.65 11.32 25.14
N GLU A 39 -0.81 12.06 24.03
CA GLU A 39 -1.13 13.49 24.05
C GLU A 39 -2.48 13.75 24.71
N TYR A 40 -3.49 12.92 24.40
CA TYR A 40 -4.80 12.98 25.05
C TYR A 40 -4.67 12.71 26.56
N LEU A 41 -4.01 11.63 26.97
CA LEU A 41 -3.82 11.28 28.38
C LEU A 41 -3.12 12.40 29.17
N ARG A 42 -2.05 12.97 28.62
CA ARG A 42 -1.35 14.12 29.26
C ARG A 42 -2.26 15.31 29.44
N ARG A 43 -3.09 15.62 28.46
CA ARG A 43 -4.02 16.76 28.50
C ARG A 43 -5.08 16.63 29.59
N ILE A 44 -5.50 15.40 29.88
CA ILE A 44 -6.45 15.12 30.97
C ILE A 44 -5.77 14.78 32.31
N GLY A 45 -4.44 14.98 32.40
CA GLY A 45 -3.67 14.78 33.62
C GLY A 45 -3.37 13.32 33.97
N GLN A 46 -3.50 12.39 33.01
CA GLN A 46 -3.18 10.98 33.20
C GLN A 46 -1.74 10.71 32.72
N SER A 47 -0.86 10.33 33.67
CA SER A 47 0.56 10.06 33.38
C SER A 47 0.96 8.59 33.58
N GLU A 48 0.10 7.79 34.19
CA GLU A 48 0.34 6.39 34.54
C GLU A 48 -0.70 5.50 33.86
N PRO A 49 -0.33 4.40 33.22
CA PRO A 49 -1.30 3.44 32.66
C PRO A 49 -2.29 2.90 33.70
N ALA A 50 -1.84 2.71 34.92
CA ALA A 50 -2.67 2.21 36.01
C ALA A 50 -3.79 3.17 36.45
N SER A 51 -3.69 4.45 36.12
CA SER A 51 -4.73 5.46 36.40
C SER A 51 -5.77 5.58 35.27
N VAL A 52 -5.58 4.88 34.15
CA VAL A 52 -6.49 4.88 33.03
C VAL A 52 -7.60 3.87 33.25
N ASP A 53 -8.84 4.33 33.26
CA ASP A 53 -10.03 3.49 33.33
C ASP A 53 -10.73 3.42 31.95
N GLU A 54 -11.80 2.62 31.87
CA GLU A 54 -12.62 2.46 30.67
C GLU A 54 -13.20 3.80 30.19
N ARG A 55 -13.59 4.70 31.10
CA ARG A 55 -14.17 6.01 30.77
C ARG A 55 -13.16 6.90 30.06
N VAL A 56 -11.91 6.83 30.48
CA VAL A 56 -10.79 7.56 29.84
C VAL A 56 -10.58 7.07 28.41
N VAL A 57 -10.57 5.76 28.20
CA VAL A 57 -10.42 5.20 26.84
C VAL A 57 -11.63 5.53 25.96
N ALA A 58 -12.84 5.41 26.50
CA ALA A 58 -14.07 5.79 25.81
C ALA A 58 -14.08 7.28 25.43
N GLY A 59 -13.62 8.15 26.34
CA GLY A 59 -13.46 9.59 26.08
C GLY A 59 -12.51 9.89 24.92
N TYR A 60 -11.38 9.19 24.85
CA TYR A 60 -10.47 9.30 23.70
C TYR A 60 -11.14 8.91 22.37
N VAL A 61 -11.88 7.81 22.36
CA VAL A 61 -12.58 7.36 21.15
C VAL A 61 -13.67 8.34 20.74
N ALA A 62 -14.40 8.91 21.70
CA ALA A 62 -15.39 9.95 21.45
C ALA A 62 -14.73 11.20 20.83
N GLU A 63 -13.62 11.67 21.39
CA GLU A 63 -12.86 12.80 20.84
C GLU A 63 -12.43 12.55 19.37
N LEU A 64 -11.92 11.36 19.05
CA LEU A 64 -11.57 11.02 17.66
C LEU A 64 -12.77 11.03 16.71
N ARG A 65 -13.97 10.68 17.20
CA ARG A 65 -15.21 10.72 16.40
C ARG A 65 -15.71 12.14 16.18
N ASP A 66 -15.53 13.00 17.16
CA ASP A 66 -16.09 14.35 17.18
C ASP A 66 -15.13 15.40 16.59
N ASP A 67 -13.84 15.05 16.43
CA ASP A 67 -12.85 15.96 15.84
C ASP A 67 -13.20 16.28 14.39
N ARG A 68 -13.28 17.58 14.09
CA ARG A 68 -13.61 18.13 12.78
C ARG A 68 -12.46 18.96 12.25
N ARG A 69 -12.38 19.03 10.94
CA ARG A 69 -11.53 19.98 10.23
C ARG A 69 -12.21 21.35 10.18
N ASP A 70 -11.48 22.36 9.75
CA ASP A 70 -11.98 23.72 9.59
C ASP A 70 -13.15 23.81 8.59
N ASP A 71 -13.25 22.82 7.67
CA ASP A 71 -14.34 22.67 6.69
C ASP A 71 -15.54 21.91 7.23
N GLY A 72 -15.60 21.58 8.55
CA GLY A 72 -16.66 20.86 9.23
C GLY A 72 -16.67 19.33 8.99
N ARG A 73 -15.80 18.80 8.12
CA ARG A 73 -15.71 17.37 7.83
C ARG A 73 -15.00 16.61 8.96
N PRO A 74 -15.33 15.34 9.18
CA PRO A 74 -14.58 14.50 10.13
C PRO A 74 -13.08 14.54 9.83
N ARG A 75 -12.26 14.76 10.87
CA ARG A 75 -10.80 14.73 10.72
C ARG A 75 -10.29 13.33 10.43
N TYR A 76 -10.92 12.32 11.01
CA TYR A 76 -10.52 10.92 10.89
C TYR A 76 -11.60 10.08 10.20
N ALA A 77 -11.18 9.22 9.26
CA ALA A 77 -12.06 8.22 8.68
C ALA A 77 -12.37 7.12 9.71
N PRO A 78 -13.53 6.45 9.65
CA PRO A 78 -13.88 5.34 10.55
C PRO A 78 -12.81 4.26 10.63
N SER A 79 -12.15 3.93 9.51
CA SER A 79 -11.04 2.97 9.47
C SER A 79 -9.79 3.44 10.23
N SER A 80 -9.54 4.75 10.27
CA SER A 80 -8.43 5.34 11.03
C SER A 80 -8.74 5.30 12.53
N ILE A 81 -9.98 5.56 12.92
CA ILE A 81 -10.43 5.44 14.32
C ILE A 81 -10.34 3.97 14.75
N ALA A 82 -10.85 3.04 13.95
CA ALA A 82 -10.77 1.60 14.26
C ALA A 82 -9.31 1.13 14.45
N ARG A 83 -8.37 1.62 13.61
CA ARG A 83 -6.95 1.31 13.79
C ARG A 83 -6.38 1.92 15.07
N ALA A 84 -6.74 3.16 15.40
CA ALA A 84 -6.31 3.80 16.64
C ALA A 84 -6.79 3.03 17.88
N VAL A 85 -8.06 2.59 17.88
CA VAL A 85 -8.62 1.73 18.94
C VAL A 85 -7.84 0.42 19.01
N ALA A 86 -7.57 -0.25 17.90
CA ALA A 86 -6.76 -1.48 17.88
C ALA A 86 -5.34 -1.28 18.44
N ALA A 87 -4.71 -0.13 18.17
CA ALA A 87 -3.41 0.20 18.73
C ALA A 87 -3.48 0.41 20.26
N VAL A 88 -4.54 1.08 20.77
CA VAL A 88 -4.77 1.28 22.21
C VAL A 88 -5.04 -0.06 22.91
N HIS A 89 -5.88 -0.93 22.36
CA HIS A 89 -6.10 -2.28 22.89
C HIS A 89 -4.78 -3.07 22.98
N SER A 90 -3.99 -3.04 21.91
CA SER A 90 -2.73 -3.77 21.88
C SER A 90 -1.73 -3.24 22.93
N PHE A 91 -1.72 -1.92 23.17
CA PHE A 91 -0.87 -1.29 24.17
C PHE A 91 -1.33 -1.65 25.61
N HIS A 92 -2.63 -1.56 25.92
CA HIS A 92 -3.12 -1.91 27.24
C HIS A 92 -2.99 -3.39 27.55
N ARG A 93 -3.17 -4.25 26.55
CA ARG A 93 -2.89 -5.69 26.67
C ARG A 93 -1.42 -5.95 26.99
N PHE A 94 -0.48 -5.29 26.33
CA PHE A 94 0.94 -5.35 26.66
C PHE A 94 1.17 -4.92 28.12
N CYS A 95 0.60 -3.79 28.54
CA CYS A 95 0.72 -3.35 29.94
C CYS A 95 0.14 -4.36 30.95
N LEU A 96 -0.94 -5.07 30.59
CA LEU A 96 -1.50 -6.14 31.42
C LEU A 96 -0.57 -7.35 31.47
N GLU A 97 -0.03 -7.79 30.33
CA GLU A 97 0.92 -8.92 30.21
C GLU A 97 2.21 -8.65 31.01
N GLU A 98 2.69 -7.39 31.02
CA GLU A 98 3.86 -6.95 31.79
C GLU A 98 3.54 -6.68 33.28
N GLY A 99 2.32 -6.94 33.73
CA GLY A 99 1.91 -6.75 35.12
C GLY A 99 1.79 -5.28 35.57
N LEU A 100 1.76 -4.34 34.63
CA LEU A 100 1.59 -2.91 34.91
C LEU A 100 0.13 -2.53 35.16
N LEU A 101 -0.80 -3.40 34.78
CA LEU A 101 -2.24 -3.26 34.96
C LEU A 101 -2.80 -4.51 35.63
N VAL A 102 -3.88 -4.32 36.41
CA VAL A 102 -4.67 -5.43 37.00
C VAL A 102 -5.77 -5.86 36.02
N ARG A 103 -6.27 -4.93 35.20
CA ARG A 103 -7.31 -5.16 34.20
C ARG A 103 -7.04 -4.27 32.98
N ASP A 104 -7.39 -4.75 31.78
CA ASP A 104 -7.32 -3.97 30.56
C ASP A 104 -8.49 -2.96 30.49
N PRO A 105 -8.22 -1.63 30.58
CA PRO A 105 -9.28 -0.63 30.52
C PRO A 105 -9.90 -0.45 29.14
N SER A 106 -9.33 -1.09 28.14
CA SER A 106 -9.81 -0.99 26.76
C SER A 106 -10.63 -2.19 26.31
N GLU A 107 -10.71 -3.26 27.11
CA GLU A 107 -11.30 -4.55 26.74
C GLU A 107 -12.70 -4.43 26.13
N ASP A 108 -13.59 -3.63 26.71
CA ASP A 108 -14.98 -3.47 26.29
C ASP A 108 -15.20 -2.29 25.31
N ILE A 109 -14.14 -1.60 24.93
CA ILE A 109 -14.22 -0.45 24.02
C ILE A 109 -14.40 -0.89 22.56
N GLY A 110 -15.60 -0.72 22.01
CA GLY A 110 -15.92 -1.06 20.64
C GLY A 110 -15.26 -0.13 19.59
N ALA A 111 -14.58 -0.72 18.62
CA ALA A 111 -14.18 0.03 17.43
C ALA A 111 -15.39 0.43 16.58
N PRO A 112 -15.37 1.59 15.89
CA PRO A 112 -16.41 1.92 14.93
C PRO A 112 -16.56 0.83 13.89
N ARG A 113 -17.79 0.48 13.53
CA ARG A 113 -18.04 -0.39 12.39
C ARG A 113 -17.50 0.30 11.14
N VAL A 114 -16.47 -0.26 10.55
CA VAL A 114 -15.98 0.16 9.24
C VAL A 114 -16.88 -0.51 8.20
N PRO A 115 -17.60 0.24 7.36
CA PRO A 115 -18.31 -0.37 6.25
C PRO A 115 -17.30 -1.17 5.41
N GLN A 116 -17.45 -2.48 5.39
CA GLN A 116 -16.65 -3.37 4.52
C GLN A 116 -17.26 -3.32 3.12
N GLY A 117 -17.17 -2.18 2.47
CA GLY A 117 -17.38 -2.11 1.04
C GLY A 117 -16.07 -2.57 0.38
N ILE A 118 -15.99 -3.82 -0.05
CA ILE A 118 -14.99 -4.20 -1.04
C ILE A 118 -15.28 -3.29 -2.25
N PRO A 119 -14.35 -2.40 -2.64
CA PRO A 119 -14.56 -1.59 -3.83
C PRO A 119 -14.88 -2.54 -4.98
N LYS A 120 -15.97 -2.32 -5.70
CA LYS A 120 -16.26 -3.12 -6.88
C LYS A 120 -15.08 -3.02 -7.83
N ALA A 121 -14.67 -4.15 -8.39
CA ALA A 121 -13.70 -4.18 -9.47
C ALA A 121 -14.19 -3.25 -10.60
N LEU A 122 -13.27 -2.58 -11.25
CA LEU A 122 -13.57 -1.87 -12.50
C LEU A 122 -13.98 -2.90 -13.56
N THR A 123 -14.82 -2.52 -14.48
CA THR A 123 -15.05 -3.30 -15.70
C THR A 123 -13.85 -3.17 -16.63
N GLU A 124 -13.72 -4.06 -17.60
CA GLU A 124 -12.69 -3.94 -18.65
C GLU A 124 -12.85 -2.63 -19.43
N ALA A 125 -14.09 -2.22 -19.72
CA ALA A 125 -14.37 -0.93 -20.34
C ALA A 125 -13.91 0.27 -19.46
N ASP A 126 -14.08 0.19 -18.12
CA ASP A 126 -13.55 1.21 -17.20
C ASP A 126 -12.01 1.26 -17.29
N VAL A 127 -11.33 0.11 -17.39
CA VAL A 127 -9.86 0.05 -17.54
C VAL A 127 -9.41 0.62 -18.88
N GLU A 128 -10.11 0.30 -19.96
CA GLU A 128 -9.84 0.88 -21.29
C GLU A 128 -10.03 2.40 -21.29
N ALA A 129 -11.12 2.89 -20.70
CA ALA A 129 -11.36 4.33 -20.55
C ALA A 129 -10.26 5.00 -19.71
N LEU A 130 -9.78 4.33 -18.65
CA LEU A 130 -8.68 4.82 -17.82
C LEU A 130 -7.37 4.96 -18.62
N LEU A 131 -7.02 3.94 -19.40
CA LEU A 131 -5.82 3.95 -20.24
C LEU A 131 -5.93 4.99 -21.35
N GLY A 132 -7.11 5.11 -21.97
CA GLY A 132 -7.41 6.13 -22.99
C GLY A 132 -7.41 7.57 -22.47
N ALA A 133 -7.59 7.77 -21.15
CA ALA A 133 -7.55 9.11 -20.56
C ALA A 133 -6.12 9.69 -20.44
N VAL A 134 -5.08 8.89 -20.73
CA VAL A 134 -3.69 9.38 -20.83
C VAL A 134 -3.46 9.91 -22.23
N VAL A 135 -3.62 11.22 -22.42
CA VAL A 135 -3.48 11.89 -23.70
C VAL A 135 -2.05 12.43 -23.87
N GLY A 136 -1.54 12.37 -25.10
CA GLY A 136 -0.23 12.90 -25.47
C GLY A 136 0.90 11.88 -25.39
N ASP A 137 2.07 12.33 -25.87
CA ASP A 137 3.30 11.53 -25.98
C ASP A 137 4.50 12.22 -25.32
N ASP A 138 4.24 13.24 -24.49
CA ASP A 138 5.29 13.85 -23.69
C ASP A 138 5.85 12.86 -22.65
N PRO A 139 7.02 13.14 -22.08
CA PRO A 139 7.67 12.22 -21.14
C PRO A 139 6.82 11.83 -19.95
N ARG A 140 5.91 12.70 -19.48
CA ARG A 140 5.00 12.39 -18.35
C ARG A 140 3.85 11.51 -18.80
N ALA A 141 3.27 11.78 -19.97
CA ALA A 141 2.19 10.96 -20.52
C ALA A 141 2.67 9.52 -20.78
N ARG A 142 3.87 9.33 -21.35
CA ARG A 142 4.49 8.00 -21.53
C ARG A 142 4.70 7.30 -20.19
N ARG A 143 5.23 7.99 -19.18
CA ARG A 143 5.39 7.48 -17.83
C ARG A 143 4.04 7.04 -17.23
N ASP A 144 3.04 7.89 -17.32
CA ASP A 144 1.74 7.70 -16.69
C ASP A 144 0.99 6.52 -17.33
N ARG A 145 1.09 6.36 -18.64
CA ARG A 145 0.59 5.17 -19.37
C ARG A 145 1.31 3.92 -18.90
N ALA A 146 2.65 3.94 -18.81
CA ALA A 146 3.44 2.81 -18.32
C ALA A 146 3.10 2.45 -16.87
N ILE A 147 2.83 3.42 -16.01
CA ILE A 147 2.38 3.19 -14.61
C ILE A 147 1.06 2.41 -14.58
N LEU A 148 0.05 2.86 -15.32
CA LEU A 148 -1.28 2.23 -15.32
C LEU A 148 -1.23 0.83 -15.90
N GLU A 149 -0.60 0.66 -17.06
CA GLU A 149 -0.44 -0.64 -17.70
C GLU A 149 0.31 -1.63 -16.79
N THR A 150 1.41 -1.21 -16.17
CA THR A 150 2.19 -2.09 -15.28
C THR A 150 1.42 -2.46 -14.01
N LEU A 151 0.69 -1.50 -13.41
CA LEU A 151 -0.15 -1.76 -12.24
C LEU A 151 -1.24 -2.79 -12.53
N TYR A 152 -1.90 -2.64 -13.67
CA TYR A 152 -3.00 -3.52 -14.04
C TYR A 152 -2.50 -4.88 -14.53
N ALA A 153 -1.53 -4.91 -15.45
CA ALA A 153 -1.00 -6.16 -16.00
C ALA A 153 -0.39 -7.06 -14.93
N GLY A 154 0.50 -6.53 -14.09
CA GLY A 154 1.15 -7.31 -13.03
C GLY A 154 0.35 -7.44 -11.74
N GLY A 155 -0.82 -6.79 -11.64
CA GLY A 155 -1.56 -6.71 -10.38
C GLY A 155 -0.71 -6.15 -9.24
N LEU A 156 0.17 -5.19 -9.52
CA LEU A 156 1.17 -4.71 -8.56
C LEU A 156 0.56 -3.85 -7.47
N ARG A 157 1.17 -3.91 -6.27
CA ARG A 157 0.98 -2.86 -5.27
C ARG A 157 1.71 -1.60 -5.71
N ILE A 158 1.19 -0.43 -5.38
CA ILE A 158 1.85 0.83 -5.70
C ILE A 158 3.28 0.92 -5.12
N SER A 159 3.53 0.28 -3.98
CA SER A 159 4.86 0.21 -3.38
C SER A 159 5.82 -0.68 -4.17
N GLU A 160 5.32 -1.75 -4.78
CA GLU A 160 6.08 -2.63 -5.66
C GLU A 160 6.42 -1.89 -6.96
N LEU A 161 5.45 -1.21 -7.57
CA LEU A 161 5.67 -0.40 -8.78
C LEU A 161 6.79 0.64 -8.60
N VAL A 162 6.69 1.49 -7.57
CA VAL A 162 7.70 2.55 -7.36
C VAL A 162 9.05 2.01 -6.86
N GLY A 163 9.06 0.78 -6.39
CA GLY A 163 10.27 0.06 -5.99
C GLY A 163 11.06 -0.53 -7.15
N LEU A 164 10.46 -0.70 -8.33
CA LEU A 164 11.12 -1.31 -9.49
C LEU A 164 12.40 -0.56 -9.89
N ASP A 165 13.45 -1.32 -10.07
CA ASP A 165 14.70 -0.88 -10.69
C ASP A 165 14.78 -1.40 -12.14
N LEU A 166 15.64 -0.81 -12.96
CA LEU A 166 15.78 -1.17 -14.38
C LEU A 166 16.12 -2.67 -14.55
N ASP A 167 16.94 -3.20 -13.64
CA ASP A 167 17.36 -4.61 -13.65
C ASP A 167 16.24 -5.57 -13.22
N ASP A 168 15.12 -5.04 -12.72
CA ASP A 168 13.95 -5.82 -12.34
C ASP A 168 12.98 -6.06 -13.50
N VAL A 169 13.19 -5.41 -14.66
CA VAL A 169 12.26 -5.44 -15.78
C VAL A 169 12.94 -6.07 -16.99
N ASP A 170 12.44 -7.20 -17.41
CA ASP A 170 12.82 -7.84 -18.68
C ASP A 170 11.71 -7.64 -19.71
N LEU A 171 11.92 -6.70 -20.64
CA LEU A 171 10.97 -6.43 -21.72
C LEU A 171 11.02 -7.49 -22.82
N HIS A 172 12.13 -8.23 -22.95
CA HIS A 172 12.24 -9.29 -23.96
C HIS A 172 11.34 -10.46 -23.57
N ASP A 173 11.50 -10.94 -22.35
CA ASP A 173 10.69 -12.04 -21.82
C ASP A 173 9.34 -11.58 -21.28
N GLY A 174 9.12 -10.27 -21.14
CA GLY A 174 7.88 -9.69 -20.61
C GLY A 174 7.66 -10.08 -19.16
N LEU A 175 8.68 -9.92 -18.35
CA LEU A 175 8.67 -10.26 -16.93
C LEU A 175 9.10 -9.06 -16.08
N ALA A 176 8.56 -8.96 -14.87
CA ALA A 176 9.06 -8.05 -13.86
C ALA A 176 9.26 -8.78 -12.53
N ARG A 177 10.41 -8.58 -11.89
CA ARG A 177 10.70 -9.06 -10.55
C ARG A 177 10.26 -8.01 -9.54
N VAL A 178 9.39 -8.38 -8.61
CA VAL A 178 8.82 -7.47 -7.61
C VAL A 178 9.08 -7.94 -6.20
N LEU A 179 9.41 -6.99 -5.33
CA LEU A 179 9.67 -7.26 -3.91
C LEU A 179 8.40 -7.02 -3.09
N GLY A 180 7.84 -8.08 -2.54
CA GLY A 180 6.63 -8.06 -1.74
C GLY A 180 6.86 -7.79 -0.24
N LYS A 181 5.82 -8.04 0.56
CA LYS A 181 5.90 -7.92 2.03
C LYS A 181 6.87 -8.97 2.61
N GLY A 182 7.80 -8.51 3.47
CA GLY A 182 8.79 -9.40 4.12
C GLY A 182 9.92 -9.81 3.19
N ASP A 183 10.29 -8.94 2.27
CA ASP A 183 11.38 -9.12 1.30
C ASP A 183 11.25 -10.40 0.43
N LYS A 184 10.01 -10.86 0.24
CA LYS A 184 9.73 -11.99 -0.65
C LYS A 184 9.65 -11.51 -2.08
N GLU A 185 10.55 -12.01 -2.92
CA GLU A 185 10.53 -11.77 -4.35
C GLU A 185 9.52 -12.68 -5.06
N ARG A 186 8.89 -12.12 -6.09
CA ARG A 186 8.12 -12.89 -7.07
C ARG A 186 8.29 -12.29 -8.46
N VAL A 187 8.16 -13.12 -9.46
CA VAL A 187 8.14 -12.70 -10.86
C VAL A 187 6.70 -12.59 -11.32
N VAL A 188 6.37 -11.50 -12.01
CA VAL A 188 5.06 -11.26 -12.59
C VAL A 188 5.17 -11.07 -14.09
N PRO A 189 4.28 -11.68 -14.90
CA PRO A 189 4.25 -11.44 -16.33
C PRO A 189 3.74 -10.04 -16.64
N LEU A 190 4.29 -9.46 -17.70
CA LEU A 190 3.87 -8.21 -18.29
C LEU A 190 3.26 -8.52 -19.66
N GLY A 191 1.97 -8.28 -19.82
CA GLY A 191 1.30 -8.40 -21.12
C GLY A 191 1.82 -7.40 -22.14
N ARG A 192 1.42 -7.56 -23.40
CA ARG A 192 1.89 -6.72 -24.50
C ARG A 192 1.71 -5.23 -24.22
N GLY A 193 0.53 -4.78 -23.76
CA GLY A 193 0.27 -3.37 -23.46
C GLY A 193 1.25 -2.78 -22.44
N ALA A 194 1.58 -3.51 -21.39
CA ALA A 194 2.55 -3.06 -20.38
C ALA A 194 3.98 -3.04 -20.93
N ARG A 195 4.36 -4.03 -21.74
CA ARG A 195 5.69 -4.08 -22.39
C ARG A 195 5.89 -2.91 -23.33
N ASP A 196 4.90 -2.64 -24.19
CA ASP A 196 4.96 -1.56 -25.18
C ASP A 196 5.02 -0.20 -24.47
N ALA A 197 4.13 0.03 -23.50
CA ALA A 197 4.12 1.28 -22.71
C ALA A 197 5.41 1.50 -21.92
N LEU A 198 5.95 0.44 -21.28
CA LEU A 198 7.24 0.51 -20.60
C LEU A 198 8.39 0.75 -21.58
N GLY A 199 8.39 0.05 -22.71
CA GLY A 199 9.39 0.24 -23.78
C GLY A 199 9.44 1.67 -24.27
N ASP A 200 8.29 2.27 -24.59
CA ASP A 200 8.18 3.65 -25.03
C ASP A 200 8.64 4.63 -23.96
N TYR A 201 8.22 4.38 -22.71
CA TYR A 201 8.65 5.22 -21.61
C TYR A 201 10.16 5.13 -21.32
N LEU A 202 10.73 3.92 -21.30
CA LEU A 202 12.16 3.72 -21.02
C LEU A 202 13.05 4.27 -22.13
N ARG A 203 12.61 4.15 -23.39
CA ARG A 203 13.36 4.63 -24.55
C ARG A 203 13.29 6.16 -24.69
N ASP A 204 12.10 6.74 -24.62
CA ASP A 204 11.85 8.12 -25.02
C ASP A 204 11.47 9.05 -23.84
N GLY A 205 10.71 8.55 -22.86
CA GLY A 205 10.21 9.39 -21.77
C GLY A 205 11.16 9.51 -20.57
N ARG A 206 11.72 8.37 -20.13
CA ARG A 206 12.57 8.34 -18.93
C ARG A 206 13.88 9.13 -19.08
N PRO A 207 14.61 9.08 -20.22
CA PRO A 207 15.81 9.89 -20.39
C PRO A 207 15.55 11.38 -20.28
N ASP A 208 14.42 11.86 -20.80
CA ASP A 208 14.05 13.26 -20.72
C ASP A 208 13.72 13.68 -19.30
N LEU A 209 12.97 12.87 -18.56
CA LEU A 209 12.72 13.14 -17.14
C LEU A 209 14.02 13.12 -16.33
N ALA A 210 14.96 12.23 -16.63
CA ALA A 210 16.24 12.14 -15.94
C ALA A 210 17.10 13.40 -16.09
N ARG A 211 17.01 14.12 -17.24
CA ARG A 211 17.73 15.39 -17.48
C ARG A 211 17.32 16.49 -16.52
N HIS A 212 16.10 16.46 -15.97
CA HIS A 212 15.61 17.46 -15.01
C HIS A 212 16.16 17.25 -13.61
N ARG A 213 17.04 16.28 -13.42
CA ARG A 213 17.62 15.99 -12.12
C ARG A 213 18.54 17.12 -11.65
N SER A 214 18.08 17.86 -10.65
CA SER A 214 18.91 18.78 -9.90
C SER A 214 20.01 18.01 -9.15
N THR A 215 21.24 18.49 -9.14
CA THR A 215 22.38 17.96 -8.39
C THR A 215 22.20 18.00 -6.85
N ALA A 216 21.05 18.38 -6.37
CA ALA A 216 20.68 18.38 -4.97
C ALA A 216 20.56 16.96 -4.42
N ARG A 217 21.14 16.77 -3.23
CA ARG A 217 21.29 15.55 -2.42
C ARG A 217 20.26 14.43 -2.67
N PRO A 218 20.69 13.17 -2.76
CA PRO A 218 19.78 12.03 -2.88
C PRO A 218 18.86 11.95 -1.65
N SER A 219 17.56 11.85 -1.88
CA SER A 219 16.60 11.53 -0.84
C SER A 219 16.91 10.13 -0.31
N ARG A 220 16.97 9.97 1.02
CA ARG A 220 17.15 8.67 1.70
C ARG A 220 15.94 7.77 1.41
N GLY A 221 15.99 7.01 0.32
CA GLY A 221 15.05 5.94 0.00
C GLY A 221 15.70 4.58 0.20
N ARG A 222 14.89 3.56 0.50
CA ARG A 222 15.31 2.20 0.89
C ARG A 222 15.92 1.34 -0.23
N SER A 223 16.04 1.81 -1.48
CA SER A 223 16.77 1.09 -2.52
C SER A 223 18.25 1.36 -2.37
N ALA A 224 19.07 0.30 -2.27
CA ALA A 224 20.53 0.37 -2.25
C ALA A 224 21.07 0.95 -3.59
N ALA A 225 20.33 0.80 -4.68
CA ALA A 225 20.57 1.42 -5.97
C ALA A 225 20.00 2.85 -5.98
N GLY A 226 20.79 3.83 -6.34
CA GLY A 226 20.40 5.24 -6.41
C GLY A 226 19.25 5.50 -7.38
N PRO A 227 18.76 6.75 -7.49
CA PRO A 227 17.67 7.11 -8.40
C PRO A 227 17.97 6.83 -9.87
N ASP A 228 19.22 6.62 -10.24
CA ASP A 228 19.64 6.26 -11.60
C ASP A 228 19.10 4.90 -12.06
N HIS A 229 18.87 3.98 -11.12
CA HIS A 229 18.33 2.64 -11.40
C HIS A 229 16.79 2.58 -11.36
N ALA A 230 16.10 3.60 -10.82
CA ALA A 230 14.65 3.56 -10.73
C ALA A 230 13.99 3.51 -12.11
N VAL A 231 13.03 2.60 -12.30
CA VAL A 231 12.18 2.59 -13.51
C VAL A 231 11.39 3.89 -13.59
N PHE A 232 10.59 4.20 -12.59
CA PHE A 232 9.68 5.34 -12.62
C PHE A 232 10.25 6.58 -11.95
N LEU A 233 10.33 7.67 -12.72
CA LEU A 233 10.84 8.96 -12.26
C LEU A 233 9.69 9.98 -12.08
N ASN A 234 9.88 10.87 -11.12
CA ASN A 234 9.04 12.05 -10.95
C ASN A 234 9.47 13.16 -11.95
N ALA A 235 8.72 14.26 -11.98
CA ALA A 235 8.99 15.40 -12.87
C ALA A 235 10.34 16.12 -12.61
N ARG A 236 11.02 15.80 -11.49
CA ARG A 236 12.33 16.36 -11.12
C ARG A 236 13.48 15.39 -11.35
N GLY A 237 13.22 14.27 -12.05
CA GLY A 237 14.20 13.24 -12.35
C GLY A 237 14.59 12.32 -11.19
N GLY A 238 13.98 12.43 -10.03
CA GLY A 238 14.18 11.51 -8.92
C GLY A 238 13.19 10.34 -8.97
N ARG A 239 13.46 9.27 -8.17
CA ARG A 239 12.52 8.14 -8.03
C ARG A 239 11.11 8.62 -7.67
N LEU A 240 10.11 8.07 -8.33
CA LEU A 240 8.71 8.36 -8.04
C LEU A 240 8.33 7.82 -6.65
N THR A 241 7.66 8.66 -5.86
CA THR A 241 7.18 8.25 -4.53
C THR A 241 5.83 7.57 -4.63
N ARG A 242 5.46 6.77 -3.61
CA ARG A 242 4.11 6.18 -3.49
C ARG A 242 3.01 7.23 -3.57
N GLN A 243 3.21 8.37 -2.90
CA GLN A 243 2.25 9.48 -2.95
C GLN A 243 2.15 10.08 -4.35
N GLY A 244 3.29 10.28 -5.03
CA GLY A 244 3.32 10.79 -6.39
C GLY A 244 2.59 9.85 -7.37
N ALA A 245 2.88 8.54 -7.32
CA ALA A 245 2.18 7.56 -8.13
C ALA A 245 0.68 7.51 -7.84
N TRP A 246 0.30 7.59 -6.55
CA TRP A 246 -1.10 7.62 -6.14
C TRP A 246 -1.84 8.86 -6.68
N MET A 247 -1.20 10.04 -6.67
CA MET A 247 -1.77 11.26 -7.23
C MET A 247 -1.96 11.16 -8.75
N ILE A 248 -0.99 10.58 -9.47
CA ILE A 248 -1.08 10.34 -10.91
C ILE A 248 -2.28 9.44 -11.22
N VAL A 249 -2.41 8.31 -10.55
CA VAL A 249 -3.53 7.38 -10.75
C VAL A 249 -4.87 8.06 -10.48
N ARG A 250 -4.97 8.84 -9.40
CA ARG A 250 -6.21 9.58 -9.08
C ARG A 250 -6.57 10.64 -10.11
N ASP A 251 -5.59 11.40 -10.57
CA ASP A 251 -5.81 12.46 -11.56
C ASP A 251 -6.34 11.87 -12.88
N ILE A 252 -5.70 10.79 -13.36
CA ILE A 252 -6.14 10.09 -14.56
C ILE A 252 -7.54 9.47 -14.35
N GLY A 253 -7.80 8.89 -13.18
CA GLY A 253 -9.12 8.36 -12.83
C GLY A 253 -10.21 9.43 -12.83
N GLY A 254 -9.90 10.65 -12.40
CA GLY A 254 -10.82 11.80 -12.50
C GLY A 254 -11.14 12.14 -13.95
N ARG A 255 -10.12 12.17 -14.84
CA ARG A 255 -10.30 12.41 -16.27
C ARG A 255 -11.06 11.31 -16.99
N ALA A 256 -10.90 10.06 -16.55
CA ALA A 256 -11.65 8.91 -17.07
C ALA A 256 -13.10 8.81 -16.52
N GLY A 257 -13.56 9.76 -15.71
CA GLY A 257 -14.90 9.72 -15.10
C GLY A 257 -15.05 8.67 -13.99
N LEU A 258 -13.95 8.06 -13.52
CA LEU A 258 -13.99 7.04 -12.47
C LEU A 258 -14.01 7.64 -11.05
N GLY A 259 -13.60 8.91 -10.90
CA GLY A 259 -13.68 9.68 -9.65
C GLY A 259 -13.12 8.93 -8.45
N ASP A 260 -13.91 8.88 -7.37
CA ASP A 260 -13.53 8.22 -6.12
C ASP A 260 -13.59 6.68 -6.17
N ARG A 261 -13.96 6.08 -7.31
CA ARG A 261 -13.93 4.61 -7.48
C ARG A 261 -12.52 4.08 -7.75
N LEU A 262 -11.58 4.93 -8.22
CA LEU A 262 -10.24 4.50 -8.60
C LEU A 262 -9.22 4.75 -7.48
N PHE A 263 -8.64 3.66 -7.00
CA PHE A 263 -7.43 3.61 -6.17
C PHE A 263 -6.50 2.52 -6.70
N PRO A 264 -5.19 2.58 -6.45
CA PRO A 264 -4.27 1.54 -6.91
C PRO A 264 -4.65 0.11 -6.52
N HIS A 265 -5.27 -0.06 -5.35
CA HIS A 265 -5.77 -1.37 -4.92
C HIS A 265 -6.96 -1.86 -5.75
N VAL A 266 -7.75 -0.95 -6.32
CA VAL A 266 -8.87 -1.31 -7.20
C VAL A 266 -8.33 -1.88 -8.52
N LEU A 267 -7.29 -1.30 -9.11
CA LEU A 267 -6.65 -1.86 -10.33
C LEU A 267 -6.15 -3.29 -10.10
N ARG A 268 -5.48 -3.52 -8.98
CA ARG A 268 -5.03 -4.86 -8.60
C ARG A 268 -6.20 -5.83 -8.37
N HIS A 269 -7.26 -5.36 -7.72
CA HIS A 269 -8.48 -6.17 -7.52
C HIS A 269 -9.16 -6.47 -8.86
N SER A 270 -9.21 -5.50 -9.78
CA SER A 270 -9.76 -5.68 -11.12
C SER A 270 -8.95 -6.68 -11.95
N CYS A 271 -7.62 -6.60 -11.91
CA CYS A 271 -6.75 -7.60 -12.53
C CYS A 271 -7.11 -9.01 -12.03
N ALA A 272 -7.21 -9.21 -10.70
CA ALA A 272 -7.57 -10.50 -10.11
C ALA A 272 -8.95 -10.98 -10.56
N THR A 273 -9.95 -10.10 -10.52
CA THR A 273 -11.34 -10.41 -10.88
C THR A 273 -11.44 -10.80 -12.36
N HIS A 274 -10.87 -9.99 -13.26
CA HIS A 274 -10.91 -10.26 -14.69
C HIS A 274 -10.20 -11.57 -15.07
N MET A 275 -9.07 -11.88 -14.43
CA MET A 275 -8.40 -13.18 -14.64
C MET A 275 -9.29 -14.35 -14.20
N LEU A 276 -9.97 -14.23 -13.05
CA LEU A 276 -10.90 -15.26 -12.56
C LEU A 276 -12.12 -15.39 -13.48
N ASP A 277 -12.69 -14.27 -13.94
CA ASP A 277 -13.83 -14.25 -14.86
C ASP A 277 -13.48 -14.91 -16.20
N HIS A 278 -12.23 -14.81 -16.63
CA HIS A 278 -11.68 -15.49 -17.82
C HIS A 278 -11.17 -16.91 -17.53
N GLY A 279 -11.52 -17.48 -16.39
CA GLY A 279 -11.26 -18.87 -16.07
C GLY A 279 -9.87 -19.20 -15.52
N ALA A 280 -9.10 -18.19 -15.08
CA ALA A 280 -7.86 -18.47 -14.38
C ALA A 280 -8.10 -19.21 -13.06
N ASP A 281 -7.25 -20.19 -12.76
CA ASP A 281 -7.27 -20.85 -11.47
C ASP A 281 -6.95 -19.84 -10.35
N ILE A 282 -7.78 -19.83 -9.30
CA ILE A 282 -7.64 -18.93 -8.15
C ILE A 282 -6.25 -19.01 -7.50
N ARG A 283 -5.62 -20.19 -7.50
CA ARG A 283 -4.27 -20.39 -6.95
C ARG A 283 -3.21 -19.65 -7.77
N VAL A 284 -3.35 -19.71 -9.11
CA VAL A 284 -2.45 -18.96 -10.01
C VAL A 284 -2.59 -17.46 -9.80
N VAL A 285 -3.82 -16.97 -9.64
CA VAL A 285 -4.07 -15.54 -9.33
C VAL A 285 -3.51 -15.16 -7.95
N GLN A 286 -3.65 -16.01 -6.95
CA GLN A 286 -3.07 -15.79 -5.61
C GLN A 286 -1.54 -15.72 -5.65
N GLU A 287 -0.88 -16.61 -6.42
CA GLU A 287 0.56 -16.62 -6.61
C GLU A 287 1.03 -15.35 -7.34
N LEU A 288 0.37 -14.99 -8.44
CA LEU A 288 0.62 -13.73 -9.16
C LEU A 288 0.58 -12.52 -8.23
N LEU A 289 -0.43 -12.48 -7.36
CA LEU A 289 -0.61 -11.37 -6.44
C LEU A 289 0.31 -11.44 -5.21
N GLY A 290 0.91 -12.58 -4.88
CA GLY A 290 1.74 -12.77 -3.70
C GLY A 290 0.92 -12.61 -2.41
N HIS A 291 -0.19 -13.36 -2.27
CA HIS A 291 -0.97 -13.43 -1.04
C HIS A 291 -0.27 -14.35 -0.04
N ALA A 292 0.20 -13.78 1.07
CA ALA A 292 0.98 -14.48 2.09
C ALA A 292 0.15 -15.31 3.08
N SER A 293 -1.18 -15.42 2.93
CA SER A 293 -2.03 -16.09 3.91
C SER A 293 -2.80 -17.26 3.32
N LEU A 294 -2.17 -18.43 3.36
CA LEU A 294 -2.89 -19.64 3.74
C LEU A 294 -2.14 -20.23 4.93
N SER A 295 -2.67 -19.96 6.13
CA SER A 295 -2.40 -20.79 7.30
C SER A 295 -3.01 -22.16 7.00
N THR A 296 -2.22 -23.06 6.47
CA THR A 296 -2.37 -24.51 6.69
C THR A 296 -1.14 -25.18 6.12
N THR A 297 -0.50 -25.95 6.95
CA THR A 297 0.57 -26.89 6.72
C THR A 297 0.15 -27.92 5.65
N GLN A 298 0.19 -27.52 4.39
CA GLN A 298 0.18 -28.43 3.26
C GLN A 298 1.30 -28.04 2.32
N VAL A 299 2.22 -28.98 2.13
CA VAL A 299 3.29 -28.94 1.13
C VAL A 299 2.63 -28.85 -0.25
N TYR A 300 2.43 -27.62 -0.75
CA TYR A 300 1.92 -27.41 -2.11
C TYR A 300 3.05 -26.89 -2.99
N THR A 301 3.27 -27.62 -4.07
CA THR A 301 4.15 -27.25 -5.17
C THR A 301 3.82 -25.82 -5.63
N ARG A 302 4.83 -24.94 -5.63
CA ARG A 302 4.76 -23.61 -6.23
C ARG A 302 4.33 -23.75 -7.70
N VAL A 303 3.46 -22.86 -8.17
CA VAL A 303 3.13 -22.79 -9.59
C VAL A 303 4.41 -22.45 -10.37
N SER A 304 4.74 -23.24 -11.39
CA SER A 304 5.93 -22.94 -12.17
C SER A 304 5.76 -21.63 -12.95
N PRO A 305 6.86 -20.90 -13.24
CA PRO A 305 6.79 -19.67 -14.04
C PRO A 305 6.13 -19.84 -15.41
N GLU A 306 6.35 -21.00 -16.04
CA GLU A 306 5.76 -21.37 -17.32
C GLU A 306 4.24 -21.51 -17.23
N ARG A 307 3.75 -22.19 -16.17
CA ARG A 307 2.32 -22.35 -15.92
C ARG A 307 1.67 -21.01 -15.56
N LEU A 308 2.34 -20.18 -14.76
CA LEU A 308 1.87 -18.83 -14.45
C LEU A 308 1.70 -18.02 -15.73
N ARG A 309 2.70 -18.06 -16.61
CA ARG A 309 2.67 -17.34 -17.89
C ARG A 309 1.57 -17.88 -18.80
N ALA A 310 1.44 -19.19 -18.95
CA ALA A 310 0.41 -19.78 -19.79
C ALA A 310 -1.00 -19.40 -19.35
N VAL A 311 -1.29 -19.43 -18.04
CA VAL A 311 -2.59 -19.00 -17.50
C VAL A 311 -2.79 -17.49 -17.69
N TYR A 312 -1.75 -16.69 -17.46
CA TYR A 312 -1.79 -15.25 -17.69
C TYR A 312 -2.12 -14.92 -19.15
N ASP A 313 -1.43 -15.56 -20.12
CA ASP A 313 -1.62 -15.32 -21.55
C ASP A 313 -3.02 -15.72 -22.04
N LEU A 314 -3.67 -16.66 -21.36
CA LEU A 314 -5.05 -17.08 -21.66
C LEU A 314 -6.11 -16.17 -21.02
N ALA A 315 -5.88 -15.76 -19.78
CA ALA A 315 -6.93 -15.17 -18.95
C ALA A 315 -6.80 -13.66 -18.71
N HIS A 316 -5.60 -13.06 -18.88
CA HIS A 316 -5.46 -11.63 -18.63
C HIS A 316 -5.87 -10.81 -19.85
N PRO A 317 -6.80 -9.80 -19.74
CA PRO A 317 -7.32 -9.03 -20.88
C PRO A 317 -6.23 -8.32 -21.69
N ARG A 318 -5.17 -7.87 -21.02
CA ARG A 318 -4.04 -7.15 -21.65
C ARG A 318 -2.86 -8.03 -22.02
N ALA A 319 -2.98 -9.36 -21.92
CA ALA A 319 -1.89 -10.26 -22.30
C ALA A 319 -1.56 -10.14 -23.80
N ARG A 320 -2.60 -10.06 -24.64
CA ARG A 320 -2.52 -10.04 -26.10
C ARG A 320 -3.11 -8.77 -26.74
N ALA A 321 -3.38 -7.73 -25.94
CA ALA A 321 -3.96 -6.49 -26.47
C ALA A 321 -3.12 -5.95 -27.63
N THR A 322 -3.81 -5.63 -28.71
CA THR A 322 -3.29 -4.94 -29.90
C THR A 322 -3.15 -3.46 -29.63
#